data_4f755ead9f9866d55d9b9aa8d4aa4ec3
#
_entry.id   4f755ead9f9866d55d9b9aa8d4aa4ec3
#
_cell.length_a   1.000
_cell.length_b   1.000
_cell.length_c   1.000
_cell.angle_alpha   90.00
_cell.angle_beta   90.00
_cell.angle_gamma   90.00
#
_symmetry.space_group_name_H-M   'P 1'
#
loop_
_entity.id
_entity.type
_entity.pdbx_description
1 polymer ?
#
loop_
_entity_poly.entity_id
_entity_poly.type
_entity_poly.pdbx_seq_one_letter_code
_entity_poly.pdbx_strand_id
1 'polypeptide(L)'
;MSGLIDTTEMYLRTILELEEEGVVPMRARIAERLDQSGPTVSQTVARMERDGLVSVAADRHLELTDEGRRLATRVMRKHRLAECLLVDVIGLEWEQVHAEACRWEHVMSEAVERRVLELLRHPTESPYGNPIPGLEELGEKDGADPFLDEGMVSLADLDPGTDGKTVVVRRIGEPIQTDAQLMYTLRRAGVQPGSVVSVTESAGGVLVGSGGEAAELEADIASHVFVAKP
;
A
#
# COMPACT_ATOMS: atom_id res chain seq x y z
N MET A 1 19.28 9.25 15.59
CA MET A 1 19.24 7.77 15.55
C MET A 1 18.61 7.36 14.23
N SER A 2 19.42 7.23 13.18
CA SER A 2 18.95 6.90 11.82
C SER A 2 19.45 5.51 11.39
N GLY A 3 19.31 4.51 12.24
CA GLY A 3 19.95 3.22 12.05
C GLY A 3 19.02 2.02 11.93
N LEU A 4 17.71 2.21 11.89
CA LEU A 4 16.75 1.10 11.84
C LEU A 4 16.04 0.95 10.49
N ILE A 5 16.15 1.95 9.60
CA ILE A 5 15.50 1.88 8.28
C ILE A 5 16.54 1.45 7.24
N ASP A 6 16.34 0.30 6.62
CA ASP A 6 17.15 -0.11 5.47
C ASP A 6 16.67 0.60 4.21
N THR A 7 17.51 1.51 3.71
CA THR A 7 17.21 2.30 2.52
C THR A 7 16.96 1.41 1.29
N THR A 8 17.66 0.28 1.18
CA THR A 8 17.48 -0.63 0.04
C THR A 8 16.12 -1.32 0.11
N GLU A 9 15.75 -1.83 1.29
CA GLU A 9 14.44 -2.44 1.53
C GLU A 9 13.30 -1.46 1.27
N MET A 10 13.43 -0.21 1.73
CA MET A 10 12.45 0.85 1.49
C MET A 10 12.24 1.12 -0.02
N TYR A 11 13.32 1.19 -0.80
CA TYR A 11 13.21 1.36 -2.27
C TYR A 11 12.60 0.14 -2.96
N LEU A 12 12.98 -1.07 -2.56
CA LEU A 12 12.41 -2.31 -3.11
C LEU A 12 10.90 -2.37 -2.85
N ARG A 13 10.47 -2.02 -1.63
CA ARG A 13 9.06 -1.96 -1.27
C ARG A 13 8.33 -0.92 -2.13
N THR A 14 8.87 0.29 -2.27
CA THR A 14 8.26 1.35 -3.09
C THR A 14 8.11 0.95 -4.56
N ILE A 15 9.07 0.22 -5.14
CA ILE A 15 8.94 -0.31 -6.51
C ILE A 15 7.80 -1.33 -6.58
N LEU A 16 7.69 -2.23 -5.60
CA LEU A 16 6.61 -3.21 -5.53
C LEU A 16 5.24 -2.54 -5.38
N GLU A 17 5.11 -1.53 -4.53
CA GLU A 17 3.88 -0.72 -4.37
C GLU A 17 3.44 -0.08 -5.69
N LEU A 18 4.38 0.51 -6.43
CA LEU A 18 4.09 1.08 -7.75
C LEU A 18 3.55 0.02 -8.71
N GLU A 19 4.19 -1.16 -8.77
CA GLU A 19 3.73 -2.27 -9.60
C GLU A 19 2.34 -2.76 -9.19
N GLU A 20 2.08 -2.90 -7.89
CA GLU A 20 0.78 -3.31 -7.35
C GLU A 20 -0.34 -2.35 -7.77
N GLU A 21 -0.08 -1.05 -7.76
CA GLU A 21 -1.03 -0.03 -8.20
C GLU A 21 -1.10 0.15 -9.73
N GLY A 22 -0.36 -0.65 -10.50
CA GLY A 22 -0.31 -0.53 -11.97
C GLY A 22 0.45 0.69 -12.48
N VAL A 23 1.24 1.33 -11.62
CA VAL A 23 2.06 2.49 -11.94
C VAL A 23 3.45 2.05 -12.37
N VAL A 24 3.90 2.47 -13.55
CA VAL A 24 5.24 2.13 -14.05
C VAL A 24 6.32 2.69 -13.11
N PRO A 25 7.19 1.84 -12.53
CA PRO A 25 8.22 2.28 -11.59
C PRO A 25 9.29 3.13 -12.30
N MET A 26 9.34 4.41 -11.95
CA MET A 26 10.30 5.38 -12.46
C MET A 26 11.02 6.07 -11.30
N ARG A 27 12.29 6.49 -11.53
CA ARG A 27 13.05 7.25 -10.51
C ARG A 27 12.28 8.49 -10.01
N ALA A 28 11.54 9.15 -10.90
CA ALA A 28 10.73 10.31 -10.52
C ALA A 28 9.61 9.93 -9.54
N ARG A 29 8.92 8.80 -9.77
CA ARG A 29 7.87 8.31 -8.87
C ARG A 29 8.41 7.89 -7.51
N ILE A 30 9.59 7.29 -7.47
CA ILE A 30 10.27 6.96 -6.20
C ILE A 30 10.66 8.24 -5.46
N ALA A 31 11.19 9.25 -6.17
CA ALA A 31 11.55 10.54 -5.58
C ALA A 31 10.34 11.23 -4.94
N GLU A 32 9.21 11.20 -5.62
CA GLU A 32 7.92 11.72 -5.15
C GLU A 32 7.42 10.98 -3.90
N ARG A 33 7.35 9.64 -3.94
CA ARG A 33 6.86 8.82 -2.83
C ARG A 33 7.71 8.87 -1.57
N LEU A 34 9.03 8.96 -1.73
CA LEU A 34 9.97 8.95 -0.61
C LEU A 34 10.41 10.36 -0.18
N ASP A 35 9.86 11.42 -0.80
CA ASP A 35 10.28 12.81 -0.59
C ASP A 35 11.81 12.99 -0.67
N GLN A 36 12.42 12.39 -1.72
CA GLN A 36 13.87 12.41 -1.91
C GLN A 36 14.27 13.15 -3.19
N SER A 37 15.48 13.72 -3.17
CA SER A 37 16.02 14.40 -4.35
C SER A 37 16.33 13.41 -5.49
N GLY A 38 16.11 13.82 -6.74
CA GLY A 38 16.43 13.01 -7.91
C GLY A 38 17.88 12.45 -7.92
N PRO A 39 18.92 13.24 -7.57
CA PRO A 39 20.29 12.74 -7.43
C PRO A 39 20.42 11.62 -6.38
N THR A 40 19.78 11.73 -5.23
CA THR A 40 19.78 10.70 -4.17
C THR A 40 19.17 9.40 -4.69
N VAL A 41 18.00 9.49 -5.32
CA VAL A 41 17.33 8.34 -5.93
C VAL A 41 18.21 7.69 -7.01
N SER A 42 18.82 8.50 -7.88
CA SER A 42 19.67 7.98 -8.94
C SER A 42 20.90 7.23 -8.40
N GLN A 43 21.51 7.71 -7.33
CA GLN A 43 22.64 7.03 -6.69
C GLN A 43 22.22 5.71 -6.05
N THR A 44 21.08 5.69 -5.36
CA THR A 44 20.56 4.48 -4.71
C THR A 44 20.18 3.44 -5.76
N VAL A 45 19.46 3.82 -6.81
CA VAL A 45 19.10 2.91 -7.92
C VAL A 45 20.35 2.34 -8.58
N ALA A 46 21.38 3.16 -8.88
CA ALA A 46 22.62 2.68 -9.47
C ALA A 46 23.38 1.70 -8.55
N ARG A 47 23.26 1.83 -7.22
CA ARG A 47 23.79 0.85 -6.27
C ARG A 47 22.99 -0.44 -6.33
N MET A 48 21.66 -0.37 -6.28
CA MET A 48 20.78 -1.54 -6.34
C MET A 48 20.93 -2.32 -7.65
N GLU A 49 21.16 -1.62 -8.77
CA GLU A 49 21.44 -2.24 -10.06
C GLU A 49 22.77 -3.02 -10.04
N ARG A 50 23.85 -2.44 -9.48
CA ARG A 50 25.14 -3.14 -9.29
C ARG A 50 25.01 -4.36 -8.36
N ASP A 51 24.14 -4.25 -7.34
CA ASP A 51 23.90 -5.31 -6.36
C ASP A 51 22.94 -6.39 -6.92
N GLY A 52 22.45 -6.22 -8.17
CA GLY A 52 21.62 -7.19 -8.86
C GLY A 52 20.18 -7.27 -8.34
N LEU A 53 19.68 -6.20 -7.73
CA LEU A 53 18.32 -6.14 -7.16
C LEU A 53 17.29 -5.53 -8.10
N VAL A 54 17.74 -4.63 -8.98
CA VAL A 54 16.91 -3.99 -10.00
C VAL A 54 17.63 -3.98 -11.33
N SER A 55 16.90 -3.89 -12.43
CA SER A 55 17.40 -3.55 -13.76
C SER A 55 16.74 -2.26 -14.25
N VAL A 56 17.44 -1.56 -15.14
CA VAL A 56 16.95 -0.34 -15.76
C VAL A 56 16.69 -0.62 -17.22
N ALA A 57 15.43 -0.62 -17.63
CA ALA A 57 15.02 -0.86 -19.00
C ALA A 57 15.40 0.31 -19.95
N ALA A 58 15.30 0.09 -21.25
CA ALA A 58 15.69 1.07 -22.29
C ALA A 58 14.90 2.39 -22.22
N ASP A 59 13.66 2.34 -21.80
CA ASP A 59 12.76 3.49 -21.55
C ASP A 59 12.92 4.09 -20.15
N ARG A 60 13.89 3.60 -19.36
CA ARG A 60 14.26 4.04 -18.02
C ARG A 60 13.32 3.62 -16.90
N HIS A 61 12.32 2.76 -17.13
CA HIS A 61 11.59 2.17 -16.03
C HIS A 61 12.47 1.17 -15.26
N LEU A 62 12.10 0.93 -14.03
CA LEU A 62 12.80 0.01 -13.13
C LEU A 62 12.04 -1.31 -13.07
N GLU A 63 12.77 -2.41 -13.13
CA GLU A 63 12.25 -3.75 -12.97
C GLU A 63 12.95 -4.43 -11.79
N LEU A 64 12.20 -5.05 -10.91
CA LEU A 64 12.77 -5.90 -9.87
C LEU A 64 13.33 -7.17 -10.52
N THR A 65 14.59 -7.52 -10.20
CA THR A 65 15.11 -8.85 -10.50
C THR A 65 14.40 -9.89 -9.64
N ASP A 66 14.59 -11.19 -9.90
CA ASP A 66 14.04 -12.25 -9.05
C ASP A 66 14.46 -12.08 -7.59
N GLU A 67 15.72 -11.73 -7.33
CA GLU A 67 16.23 -11.48 -5.98
C GLU A 67 15.63 -10.20 -5.38
N GLY A 68 15.57 -9.11 -6.16
CA GLY A 68 14.95 -7.87 -5.73
C GLY A 68 13.47 -8.07 -5.39
N ARG A 69 12.73 -8.81 -6.22
CA ARG A 69 11.33 -9.15 -5.98
C ARG A 69 11.14 -9.97 -4.71
N ARG A 70 11.97 -10.99 -4.52
CA ARG A 70 11.94 -11.81 -3.30
C ARG A 70 12.13 -10.96 -2.03
N LEU A 71 13.09 -10.05 -2.05
CA LEU A 71 13.34 -9.15 -0.92
C LEU A 71 12.18 -8.14 -0.73
N ALA A 72 11.69 -7.52 -1.81
CA ALA A 72 10.55 -6.60 -1.77
C ALA A 72 9.31 -7.28 -1.17
N THR A 73 9.00 -8.50 -1.63
CA THR A 73 7.89 -9.32 -1.13
C THR A 73 8.01 -9.58 0.37
N ARG A 74 9.21 -9.93 0.85
CA ARG A 74 9.45 -10.19 2.27
C ARG A 74 9.27 -8.95 3.14
N VAL A 75 9.74 -7.80 2.68
CA VAL A 75 9.57 -6.53 3.40
C VAL A 75 8.09 -6.15 3.44
N MET A 76 7.38 -6.21 2.31
CA MET A 76 5.96 -5.93 2.24
C MET A 76 5.12 -6.88 3.12
N ARG A 77 5.46 -8.17 3.12
CA ARG A 77 4.81 -9.14 4.02
C ARG A 77 4.96 -8.76 5.48
N LYS A 78 6.18 -8.44 5.93
CA LYS A 78 6.46 -7.98 7.29
C LYS A 78 5.67 -6.73 7.64
N HIS A 79 5.63 -5.77 6.71
CA HIS A 79 4.88 -4.54 6.85
C HIS A 79 3.40 -4.82 7.12
N ARG A 80 2.74 -5.55 6.22
CA ARG A 80 1.30 -5.83 6.31
C ARG A 80 0.93 -6.76 7.48
N LEU A 81 1.81 -7.70 7.86
CA LEU A 81 1.66 -8.48 9.09
C LEU A 81 1.80 -7.62 10.35
N ALA A 82 2.73 -6.66 10.35
CA ALA A 82 2.87 -5.71 11.45
C ALA A 82 1.62 -4.83 11.58
N GLU A 83 1.04 -4.37 10.47
CA GLU A 83 -0.21 -3.61 10.47
C GLU A 83 -1.34 -4.39 11.13
N CYS A 84 -1.54 -5.66 10.76
CA CYS A 84 -2.53 -6.53 11.38
C CYS A 84 -2.29 -6.68 12.90
N LEU A 85 -1.04 -6.92 13.31
CA LEU A 85 -0.69 -7.08 14.72
C LEU A 85 -0.97 -5.80 15.52
N LEU A 86 -0.64 -4.65 14.95
CA LEU A 86 -0.82 -3.33 15.57
C LEU A 86 -2.30 -3.00 15.77
N VAL A 87 -3.16 -3.31 14.80
CA VAL A 87 -4.61 -3.10 14.92
C VAL A 87 -5.25 -4.14 15.83
N ASP A 88 -5.10 -5.42 15.51
CA ASP A 88 -5.95 -6.48 16.06
C ASP A 88 -5.54 -6.92 17.47
N VAL A 89 -4.26 -6.78 17.81
CA VAL A 89 -3.72 -7.26 19.09
C VAL A 89 -3.28 -6.12 20.00
N ILE A 90 -2.54 -5.16 19.45
CA ILE A 90 -2.02 -4.02 20.24
C ILE A 90 -3.11 -2.96 20.43
N GLY A 91 -4.04 -2.83 19.47
CA GLY A 91 -5.14 -1.86 19.53
C GLY A 91 -4.68 -0.43 19.24
N LEU A 92 -3.66 -0.28 18.39
CA LEU A 92 -3.24 1.04 17.91
C LEU A 92 -4.32 1.64 17.01
N GLU A 93 -4.55 2.96 17.12
CA GLU A 93 -5.50 3.65 16.27
C GLU A 93 -5.15 3.47 14.78
N TRP A 94 -6.15 3.14 13.97
CA TRP A 94 -6.00 2.75 12.56
C TRP A 94 -5.15 3.73 11.74
N GLU A 95 -5.33 5.04 11.95
CA GLU A 95 -4.57 6.10 11.29
C GLU A 95 -3.09 6.23 11.72
N GLN A 96 -2.66 5.51 12.76
CA GLN A 96 -1.27 5.54 13.27
C GLN A 96 -0.47 4.30 12.90
N VAL A 97 -1.13 3.28 12.38
CA VAL A 97 -0.58 1.93 12.20
C VAL A 97 0.52 1.88 11.16
N HIS A 98 0.31 2.49 10.00
CA HIS A 98 1.27 2.46 8.90
C HIS A 98 2.66 3.01 9.30
N ALA A 99 2.68 4.16 9.98
CA ALA A 99 3.94 4.78 10.42
C ALA A 99 4.74 3.89 11.39
N GLU A 100 4.06 3.07 12.20
CA GLU A 100 4.72 2.14 13.11
C GLU A 100 5.15 0.86 12.37
N ALA A 101 4.33 0.33 11.48
CA ALA A 101 4.66 -0.83 10.65
C ALA A 101 5.92 -0.59 9.80
N CYS A 102 6.10 0.62 9.24
CA CYS A 102 7.32 1.04 8.54
C CYS A 102 8.61 0.94 9.37
N ARG A 103 8.50 0.96 10.70
CA ARG A 103 9.66 0.76 11.58
C ARG A 103 9.92 -0.70 11.86
N TRP A 104 8.85 -1.50 11.94
CA TRP A 104 8.93 -2.90 12.33
C TRP A 104 9.35 -3.82 11.19
N GLU A 105 9.02 -3.49 9.95
CA GLU A 105 9.32 -4.31 8.76
C GLU A 105 10.80 -4.63 8.60
N HIS A 106 11.68 -3.72 9.03
CA HIS A 106 13.15 -3.88 8.89
C HIS A 106 13.80 -4.70 10.01
N VAL A 107 13.09 -4.94 11.11
CA VAL A 107 13.66 -5.62 12.30
C VAL A 107 12.98 -6.95 12.61
N MET A 108 11.85 -7.23 12.00
CA MET A 108 11.09 -8.47 12.22
C MET A 108 11.82 -9.66 11.57
N SER A 109 12.15 -10.66 12.38
CA SER A 109 12.73 -11.91 11.87
C SER A 109 11.64 -12.85 11.34
N GLU A 110 12.00 -13.79 10.45
CA GLU A 110 11.08 -14.82 9.95
C GLU A 110 10.44 -15.64 11.07
N ALA A 111 11.19 -15.91 12.13
CA ALA A 111 10.63 -16.62 13.29
C ALA A 111 9.51 -15.83 13.97
N VAL A 112 9.62 -14.50 14.02
CA VAL A 112 8.56 -13.62 14.53
C VAL A 112 7.41 -13.53 13.54
N GLU A 113 7.67 -13.41 12.23
CA GLU A 113 6.61 -13.42 11.20
C GLU A 113 5.71 -14.65 11.33
N ARG A 114 6.30 -15.86 11.46
CA ARG A 114 5.55 -17.11 11.65
C ARG A 114 4.67 -17.09 12.89
N ARG A 115 5.15 -16.55 14.01
CA ARG A 115 4.37 -16.44 15.24
C ARG A 115 3.27 -15.39 15.15
N VAL A 116 3.54 -14.26 14.49
CA VAL A 116 2.54 -13.23 14.22
C VAL A 116 1.44 -13.78 13.34
N LEU A 117 1.78 -14.50 12.27
CA LEU A 117 0.83 -15.14 11.37
C LEU A 117 -0.09 -16.13 12.10
N GLU A 118 0.48 -17.02 12.94
CA GLU A 118 -0.30 -17.93 13.79
C GLU A 118 -1.21 -17.18 14.76
N LEU A 119 -0.69 -16.14 15.45
CA LEU A 119 -1.43 -15.34 16.43
C LEU A 119 -2.63 -14.63 15.80
N LEU A 120 -2.46 -14.13 14.60
CA LEU A 120 -3.48 -13.41 13.81
C LEU A 120 -4.44 -14.36 13.08
N ARG A 121 -4.30 -15.68 13.23
CA ARG A 121 -5.12 -16.70 12.58
C ARG A 121 -5.05 -16.66 11.04
N HIS A 122 -3.84 -16.48 10.53
CA HIS A 122 -3.50 -16.55 9.11
C HIS A 122 -4.24 -15.51 8.25
N PRO A 123 -4.07 -14.20 8.50
CA PRO A 123 -4.65 -13.16 7.67
C PRO A 123 -4.04 -13.20 6.27
N THR A 124 -4.85 -12.89 5.26
CA THR A 124 -4.43 -12.77 3.87
C THR A 124 -4.40 -11.32 3.38
N GLU A 125 -4.99 -10.42 4.14
CA GLU A 125 -5.07 -8.98 3.84
C GLU A 125 -4.71 -8.15 5.08
N SER A 126 -4.18 -6.96 4.84
CA SER A 126 -3.89 -5.95 5.87
C SER A 126 -5.17 -5.23 6.33
N PRO A 127 -5.13 -4.43 7.41
CA PRO A 127 -6.27 -3.62 7.85
C PRO A 127 -6.73 -2.58 6.80
N TYR A 128 -5.94 -2.35 5.78
CA TYR A 128 -6.27 -1.47 4.65
C TYR A 128 -6.77 -2.23 3.41
N GLY A 129 -6.99 -3.55 3.54
CA GLY A 129 -7.49 -4.43 2.48
C GLY A 129 -6.40 -4.88 1.49
N ASN A 130 -5.15 -4.52 1.73
CA ASN A 130 -4.05 -4.86 0.82
C ASN A 130 -3.61 -6.31 1.05
N PRO A 131 -3.44 -7.13 -0.01
CA PRO A 131 -3.08 -8.54 0.11
C PRO A 131 -1.69 -8.68 0.73
N ILE A 132 -1.51 -9.66 1.63
CA ILE A 132 -0.20 -9.95 2.23
C ILE A 132 0.56 -10.89 1.30
N PRO A 133 1.63 -10.42 0.60
CA PRO A 133 2.33 -11.23 -0.39
C PRO A 133 3.30 -12.22 0.26
N GLY A 134 3.66 -13.29 -0.47
CA GLY A 134 4.74 -14.20 -0.09
C GLY A 134 4.43 -15.08 1.13
N LEU A 135 3.16 -15.28 1.48
CA LEU A 135 2.76 -16.13 2.61
C LEU A 135 3.13 -17.59 2.40
N GLU A 136 3.30 -18.04 1.16
CA GLU A 136 3.77 -19.38 0.79
C GLU A 136 5.17 -19.69 1.33
N GLU A 137 6.05 -18.68 1.47
CA GLU A 137 7.35 -18.86 2.12
C GLU A 137 7.23 -19.20 3.62
N LEU A 138 6.10 -18.84 4.23
CA LEU A 138 5.80 -19.16 5.62
C LEU A 138 5.00 -20.48 5.78
N GLY A 139 4.67 -21.14 4.68
CA GLY A 139 3.97 -22.43 4.67
C GLY A 139 2.46 -22.34 4.42
N GLU A 140 1.95 -21.14 4.11
CA GLU A 140 0.56 -20.98 3.72
C GLU A 140 0.32 -21.48 2.28
N LYS A 141 -0.95 -21.69 1.96
CA LYS A 141 -1.32 -21.99 0.58
C LYS A 141 -1.12 -20.74 -0.27
N ASP A 142 -0.52 -20.93 -1.43
CA ASP A 142 -0.44 -19.90 -2.47
C ASP A 142 -1.85 -19.40 -2.81
N GLY A 143 -2.06 -18.09 -2.80
CA GLY A 143 -3.40 -17.55 -3.04
C GLY A 143 -3.64 -16.13 -2.56
N ALA A 144 -2.60 -15.33 -2.37
CA ALA A 144 -2.82 -13.89 -2.25
C ALA A 144 -3.43 -13.37 -3.56
N ASP A 145 -4.62 -12.80 -3.50
CA ASP A 145 -5.23 -12.11 -4.64
C ASP A 145 -4.28 -11.01 -5.14
N PRO A 146 -4.20 -10.75 -6.45
CA PRO A 146 -3.44 -9.61 -6.94
C PRO A 146 -3.96 -8.31 -6.34
N PHE A 147 -3.07 -7.33 -6.14
CA PHE A 147 -3.47 -6.03 -5.57
C PHE A 147 -4.60 -5.37 -6.41
N LEU A 148 -4.49 -5.41 -7.72
CA LEU A 148 -5.56 -5.00 -8.64
C LEU A 148 -6.09 -6.22 -9.38
N ASP A 149 -7.40 -6.37 -9.43
CA ASP A 149 -8.12 -7.32 -10.28
C ASP A 149 -9.08 -6.60 -11.23
N GLU A 150 -9.65 -7.34 -12.20
CA GLU A 150 -10.59 -6.78 -13.17
C GLU A 150 -11.87 -6.22 -12.54
N GLY A 151 -12.19 -6.61 -11.32
CA GLY A 151 -13.36 -6.18 -10.55
C GLY A 151 -13.14 -4.91 -9.74
N MET A 152 -11.96 -4.30 -9.79
CA MET A 152 -11.64 -3.08 -9.04
C MET A 152 -11.34 -1.88 -9.94
N VAL A 153 -11.55 -0.69 -9.38
CA VAL A 153 -11.25 0.60 -10.00
C VAL A 153 -10.86 1.59 -8.91
N SER A 154 -9.96 2.54 -9.21
CA SER A 154 -9.70 3.65 -8.28
C SER A 154 -10.90 4.61 -8.24
N LEU A 155 -11.06 5.33 -7.13
CA LEU A 155 -12.08 6.39 -7.06
C LEU A 155 -11.82 7.52 -8.06
N ALA A 156 -10.57 7.73 -8.46
CA ALA A 156 -10.24 8.74 -9.48
C ALA A 156 -10.71 8.34 -10.88
N ASP A 157 -10.73 7.04 -11.18
CA ASP A 157 -11.18 6.50 -12.47
C ASP A 157 -12.66 6.09 -12.48
N LEU A 158 -13.30 6.13 -11.32
CA LEU A 158 -14.74 5.85 -11.21
C LEU A 158 -15.54 7.03 -11.71
N ASP A 159 -16.35 6.84 -12.76
CA ASP A 159 -17.38 7.81 -13.14
C ASP A 159 -18.58 7.69 -12.19
N PRO A 160 -18.83 8.62 -11.27
CA PRO A 160 -19.95 8.52 -10.34
C PRO A 160 -21.30 8.78 -11.02
N GLY A 161 -21.32 9.37 -12.23
CA GLY A 161 -22.55 9.80 -12.90
C GLY A 161 -23.28 10.93 -12.16
N THR A 162 -24.43 11.37 -12.69
CA THR A 162 -25.21 12.50 -12.12
C THR A 162 -25.89 12.16 -10.79
N ASP A 163 -26.23 10.91 -10.57
CA ASP A 163 -27.00 10.47 -9.39
C ASP A 163 -26.10 9.89 -8.28
N GLY A 164 -24.79 9.84 -8.53
CA GLY A 164 -23.83 9.18 -7.66
C GLY A 164 -23.86 7.66 -7.78
N LYS A 165 -22.90 6.99 -7.17
CA LYS A 165 -22.81 5.52 -7.12
C LYS A 165 -22.59 5.03 -5.71
N THR A 166 -23.12 3.86 -5.41
CA THR A 166 -22.83 3.12 -4.19
C THR A 166 -21.87 1.99 -4.54
N VAL A 167 -20.72 1.96 -3.85
CA VAL A 167 -19.64 1.00 -4.10
C VAL A 167 -19.10 0.42 -2.79
N VAL A 168 -18.38 -0.68 -2.88
CA VAL A 168 -17.69 -1.29 -1.73
C VAL A 168 -16.21 -0.89 -1.78
N VAL A 169 -15.70 -0.29 -0.72
CA VAL A 169 -14.27 -0.03 -0.56
C VAL A 169 -13.54 -1.36 -0.45
N ARG A 170 -12.50 -1.54 -1.25
CA ARG A 170 -11.70 -2.76 -1.26
C ARG A 170 -10.33 -2.54 -0.65
N ARG A 171 -9.61 -1.49 -1.07
CA ARG A 171 -8.23 -1.24 -0.68
C ARG A 171 -7.93 0.23 -0.54
N ILE A 172 -6.97 0.52 0.31
CA ILE A 172 -6.38 1.85 0.48
C ILE A 172 -4.87 1.69 0.27
N GLY A 173 -4.34 2.37 -0.76
CA GLY A 173 -2.93 2.30 -1.11
C GLY A 173 -2.02 2.90 -0.03
N GLU A 174 -0.80 2.38 0.08
CA GLU A 174 0.19 2.81 1.06
C GLU A 174 0.53 4.31 1.00
N PRO A 175 0.57 4.98 -0.16
CA PRO A 175 0.94 6.41 -0.23
C PRO A 175 0.10 7.32 0.66
N ILE A 176 -1.21 7.10 0.73
CA ILE A 176 -2.10 7.95 1.53
C ILE A 176 -2.16 7.53 3.00
N GLN A 177 -1.72 6.33 3.36
CA GLN A 177 -1.64 5.85 4.74
C GLN A 177 -0.58 6.59 5.56
N THR A 178 0.33 7.31 4.91
CA THR A 178 1.35 8.14 5.55
C THR A 178 0.77 9.40 6.21
N ASP A 179 -0.41 9.85 5.77
CA ASP A 179 -1.11 11.02 6.32
C ASP A 179 -2.17 10.58 7.35
N ALA A 180 -1.79 10.61 8.62
CA ALA A 180 -2.69 10.23 9.72
C ALA A 180 -3.96 11.09 9.79
N GLN A 181 -3.91 12.36 9.39
CA GLN A 181 -5.08 13.23 9.40
C GLN A 181 -6.06 12.86 8.28
N LEU A 182 -5.56 12.56 7.10
CA LEU A 182 -6.35 12.04 5.99
C LEU A 182 -6.99 10.70 6.37
N MET A 183 -6.20 9.78 6.91
CA MET A 183 -6.68 8.45 7.34
C MET A 183 -7.78 8.57 8.42
N TYR A 184 -7.63 9.49 9.37
CA TYR A 184 -8.67 9.79 10.35
C TYR A 184 -9.95 10.30 9.67
N THR A 185 -9.83 11.17 8.67
CA THR A 185 -10.96 11.70 7.90
C THR A 185 -11.67 10.60 7.12
N LEU A 186 -10.92 9.71 6.44
CA LEU A 186 -11.46 8.55 5.73
C LEU A 186 -12.22 7.62 6.69
N ARG A 187 -11.65 7.31 7.86
CA ARG A 187 -12.31 6.51 8.88
C ARG A 187 -13.64 7.11 9.33
N ARG A 188 -13.69 8.41 9.60
CA ARG A 188 -14.91 9.12 10.00
C ARG A 188 -15.98 9.14 8.90
N ALA A 189 -15.56 9.26 7.64
CA ALA A 189 -16.45 9.15 6.50
C ALA A 189 -16.91 7.70 6.21
N GLY A 190 -16.40 6.71 6.98
CA GLY A 190 -16.69 5.29 6.79
C GLY A 190 -16.00 4.68 5.57
N VAL A 191 -14.94 5.31 5.07
CA VAL A 191 -14.13 4.82 3.94
C VAL A 191 -13.09 3.84 4.49
N GLN A 192 -13.53 2.61 4.70
CA GLN A 192 -12.68 1.51 5.19
C GLN A 192 -12.94 0.24 4.36
N PRO A 193 -11.97 -0.65 4.22
CA PRO A 193 -12.16 -1.90 3.48
C PRO A 193 -13.40 -2.68 3.95
N GLY A 194 -14.19 -3.16 2.99
CA GLY A 194 -15.45 -3.84 3.23
C GLY A 194 -16.66 -2.92 3.43
N SER A 195 -16.47 -1.62 3.63
CA SER A 195 -17.58 -0.68 3.83
C SER A 195 -18.26 -0.31 2.51
N VAL A 196 -19.57 -0.12 2.59
CA VAL A 196 -20.38 0.41 1.49
C VAL A 196 -20.43 1.92 1.59
N VAL A 197 -20.00 2.62 0.56
CA VAL A 197 -19.95 4.08 0.50
C VAL A 197 -20.70 4.61 -0.72
N SER A 198 -21.20 5.84 -0.60
CA SER A 198 -21.74 6.63 -1.72
C SER A 198 -20.63 7.51 -2.26
N VAL A 199 -20.51 7.58 -3.58
CA VAL A 199 -19.55 8.41 -4.30
C VAL A 199 -20.31 9.35 -5.23
N THR A 200 -20.03 10.64 -5.13
CA THR A 200 -20.59 11.70 -5.99
C THR A 200 -19.49 12.59 -6.50
N GLU A 201 -19.72 13.26 -7.62
CA GLU A 201 -18.83 14.29 -8.12
C GLU A 201 -18.82 15.51 -7.20
N SER A 202 -17.65 16.12 -7.03
CA SER A 202 -17.49 17.39 -6.32
C SER A 202 -16.62 18.36 -7.12
N ALA A 203 -16.57 19.62 -6.69
CA ALA A 203 -15.77 20.65 -7.36
C ALA A 203 -14.25 20.37 -7.28
N GLY A 204 -13.79 19.67 -6.23
CA GLY A 204 -12.39 19.34 -6.00
C GLY A 204 -12.00 17.90 -6.36
N GLY A 205 -12.95 17.09 -6.83
CA GLY A 205 -12.69 15.68 -7.12
C GLY A 205 -13.91 14.81 -6.88
N VAL A 206 -13.88 13.92 -5.89
CA VAL A 206 -15.01 13.07 -5.51
C VAL A 206 -15.36 13.26 -4.04
N LEU A 207 -16.64 13.25 -3.74
CA LEU A 207 -17.16 13.21 -2.37
C LEU A 207 -17.56 11.78 -2.04
N VAL A 208 -16.99 11.21 -0.99
CA VAL A 208 -17.21 9.81 -0.58
C VAL A 208 -17.59 9.69 0.88
N GLY A 209 -18.56 8.83 1.20
CA GLY A 209 -18.97 8.60 2.59
C GLY A 209 -20.06 7.56 2.75
N SER A 210 -20.28 7.10 3.99
CA SER A 210 -21.24 6.03 4.35
C SER A 210 -22.44 6.53 5.19
N GLY A 211 -22.98 7.72 4.89
CA GLY A 211 -24.26 8.14 5.46
C GLY A 211 -24.20 8.97 6.75
N GLY A 212 -23.30 9.89 6.86
CA GLY A 212 -23.21 10.86 7.96
C GLY A 212 -22.15 11.89 7.64
N GLU A 213 -20.91 11.53 7.76
CA GLU A 213 -19.80 12.34 7.32
C GLU A 213 -19.36 11.91 5.92
N ALA A 214 -18.81 12.83 5.17
CA ALA A 214 -18.24 12.58 3.86
C ALA A 214 -16.88 13.26 3.76
N ALA A 215 -15.97 12.65 3.01
CA ALA A 215 -14.66 13.19 2.68
C ALA A 215 -14.65 13.63 1.21
N GLU A 216 -14.14 14.84 0.95
CA GLU A 216 -13.84 15.29 -0.40
C GLU A 216 -12.39 14.88 -0.70
N LEU A 217 -12.19 14.11 -1.77
CA LEU A 217 -10.90 13.61 -2.17
C LEU A 217 -10.49 14.20 -3.51
N GLU A 218 -9.35 14.86 -3.54
CA GLU A 218 -8.71 15.28 -4.79
C GLU A 218 -8.29 14.06 -5.61
N ALA A 219 -8.12 14.24 -6.91
CA ALA A 219 -7.88 13.16 -7.85
C ALA A 219 -6.66 12.29 -7.50
N ASP A 220 -5.61 12.92 -6.97
CA ASP A 220 -4.39 12.26 -6.53
C ASP A 220 -4.65 11.31 -5.32
N ILE A 221 -5.37 11.76 -4.32
CA ILE A 221 -5.76 10.95 -3.17
C ILE A 221 -6.75 9.86 -3.60
N ALA A 222 -7.75 10.23 -4.41
CA ALA A 222 -8.76 9.31 -4.92
C ALA A 222 -8.16 8.16 -5.77
N SER A 223 -7.00 8.38 -6.39
CA SER A 223 -6.28 7.36 -7.16
C SER A 223 -5.75 6.20 -6.31
N HIS A 224 -5.62 6.41 -4.99
CA HIS A 224 -5.15 5.40 -4.03
C HIS A 224 -6.27 4.75 -3.19
N VAL A 225 -7.53 5.06 -3.48
CA VAL A 225 -8.69 4.38 -2.86
C VAL A 225 -9.36 3.52 -3.92
N PHE A 226 -9.31 2.21 -3.74
CA PHE A 226 -9.82 1.24 -4.70
C PHE A 226 -11.15 0.66 -4.22
N VAL A 227 -12.11 0.60 -5.14
CA VAL A 227 -13.47 0.13 -4.88
C VAL A 227 -13.84 -0.99 -5.85
N ALA A 228 -14.82 -1.83 -5.47
CA ALA A 228 -15.41 -2.78 -6.38
C ALA A 228 -16.12 -2.02 -7.51
N LYS A 229 -15.93 -2.47 -8.76
CA LYS A 229 -16.69 -1.95 -9.90
C LYS A 229 -18.18 -2.17 -9.66
N PRO A 230 -19.01 -1.14 -9.90
CA PRO A 230 -20.45 -1.24 -9.71
C PRO A 230 -21.12 -2.16 -10.73
#